data_5f3f3f040e04fe799a46dda86c64655a
#
_entry.id   5f3f3f040e04fe799a46dda86c64655a
#
_cell.length_a   1.000
_cell.length_b   1.000
_cell.length_c   1.000
_cell.angle_alpha   90.00
_cell.angle_beta   90.00
_cell.angle_gamma   90.00
#
_symmetry.space_group_name_H-M   'P 1'
#
loop_
_entity.id
_entity.type
_entity.pdbx_description
1 polymer ?
#
loop_
_entity_poly.entity_id
_entity_poly.type
_entity_poly.pdbx_seq_one_letter_code
_entity_poly.pdbx_strand_id
1 'polypeptide(L)'
;MIEKGDYVLRNNSLPFRAKVTANEEFNANCDFSNFICVFDGAVKACGYSRDEVAALLGHEMTHGYDQHIANSQAKHILSGFISDMAGQALANSSLGVGAVLSDDWLNFLAVKNIDLPNEKAADRNGFYVMASAGFNPDGAAALMARMSYYTEHRSQFEDFFHPDEHPDTRNRLKDMAALLTTYGLGHTEVKNANDVYFDNHLLLIAEPSGAQDAEEMAYLISGGIAKGFHDHRFFTEWDFRTTTDGKVDFLDDNPVYKPLKDALNNEPGLGEHFQSLVERAYNNDSKNGAREKFLKEEMDRTRKNEEFRQKLAAQKQDSPDKALNGATYMKLGLTDLAEKEFMRAGKLDAQNPAAKSGMATVLSKRGDFDGALRLANEAIAMNPNLGSSYVSRALVYKDQGDMDSALNDCNQALKAGQKDSYAYKVAGDIFNAQGATESALIEYKAYHEAKPKAMDIPAEYMARLK
;
A
#
# COMPACT_ATOMS: atom_id res chain seq x y z
N MET A 1 0.00 0.28 14.35
CA MET A 1 -0.68 0.13 13.04
C MET A 1 0.15 -0.68 12.05
N ILE A 2 1.31 -0.21 11.64
CA ILE A 2 2.17 -0.79 10.59
C ILE A 2 2.49 -2.28 10.83
N GLU A 3 3.09 -2.64 11.98
CA GLU A 3 3.46 -4.03 12.29
C GLU A 3 2.28 -5.00 12.28
N LYS A 4 1.14 -4.57 12.83
CA LYS A 4 -0.08 -5.40 12.83
C LYS A 4 -0.69 -5.49 11.43
N GLY A 5 -0.58 -4.42 10.64
CA GLY A 5 -1.03 -4.41 9.26
C GLY A 5 -0.24 -5.36 8.37
N ASP A 6 1.08 -5.42 8.52
CA ASP A 6 1.94 -6.42 7.85
C ASP A 6 1.46 -7.85 8.11
N TYR A 7 1.08 -8.13 9.36
CA TYR A 7 0.54 -9.44 9.71
C TYR A 7 -0.83 -9.71 9.09
N VAL A 8 -1.74 -8.73 9.12
CA VAL A 8 -3.11 -8.88 8.60
C VAL A 8 -3.13 -9.04 7.09
N LEU A 9 -2.34 -8.24 6.38
CA LEU A 9 -2.17 -8.33 4.94
C LEU A 9 -1.36 -9.56 4.52
N ARG A 10 -0.77 -10.29 5.51
CA ARG A 10 0.15 -11.39 5.25
C ARG A 10 1.30 -10.97 4.34
N ASN A 11 1.78 -9.78 4.59
CA ASN A 11 2.86 -9.20 3.84
C ASN A 11 4.15 -10.01 4.09
N ASN A 12 4.56 -10.79 3.09
CA ASN A 12 5.85 -11.47 3.08
C ASN A 12 6.89 -10.67 2.29
N SER A 13 6.52 -9.50 1.84
CA SER A 13 7.38 -8.56 1.18
C SER A 13 8.07 -7.64 2.19
N LEU A 14 8.63 -6.54 1.74
CA LEU A 14 9.25 -5.56 2.62
C LEU A 14 8.28 -5.08 3.68
N PRO A 15 8.70 -5.02 4.94
CA PRO A 15 7.88 -4.44 5.98
C PRO A 15 7.51 -3.00 5.63
N PHE A 16 6.27 -2.64 5.88
CA PHE A 16 5.80 -1.27 5.69
C PHE A 16 6.53 -0.31 6.62
N ARG A 17 6.78 0.88 6.11
CA ARG A 17 7.33 2.02 6.87
C ARG A 17 6.53 3.25 6.53
N ALA A 18 6.30 4.12 7.50
CA ALA A 18 5.57 5.35 7.30
C ALA A 18 6.36 6.57 7.79
N LYS A 19 6.16 7.70 7.13
CA LYS A 19 6.70 9.00 7.50
C LYS A 19 5.65 10.07 7.25
N VAL A 20 5.54 11.01 8.18
CA VAL A 20 4.81 12.25 7.93
C VAL A 20 5.75 13.24 7.23
N THR A 21 5.28 13.80 6.13
CA THR A 21 6.03 14.75 5.30
C THR A 21 5.31 16.09 5.29
N ALA A 22 6.07 17.19 5.41
CA ALA A 22 5.53 18.55 5.36
C ALA A 22 4.98 18.83 3.94
N ASN A 23 3.67 18.76 3.81
CA ASN A 23 2.90 19.15 2.64
C ASN A 23 1.47 19.44 3.10
N GLU A 24 0.94 20.60 2.73
CA GLU A 24 -0.39 21.05 3.19
C GLU A 24 -1.56 20.35 2.48
N GLU A 25 -1.32 19.57 1.44
CA GLU A 25 -2.35 18.80 0.73
C GLU A 25 -2.94 17.68 1.60
N PHE A 26 -4.21 17.38 1.37
CA PHE A 26 -4.87 16.21 1.94
C PHE A 26 -4.53 14.98 1.10
N ASN A 27 -3.40 14.37 1.37
CA ASN A 27 -2.96 13.19 0.60
C ASN A 27 -2.06 12.26 1.42
N ALA A 28 -1.98 11.01 0.97
CA ALA A 28 -0.98 10.03 1.36
C ALA A 28 -0.69 9.13 0.15
N ASN A 29 0.46 8.51 0.12
CA ASN A 29 0.81 7.55 -0.92
C ASN A 29 1.73 6.45 -0.39
N CYS A 30 1.70 5.29 -1.03
CA CYS A 30 2.58 4.17 -0.75
C CYS A 30 3.40 3.86 -2.00
N ASP A 31 4.72 3.85 -1.88
CA ASP A 31 5.61 3.49 -2.98
C ASP A 31 5.87 1.98 -3.09
N PHE A 32 6.57 1.58 -4.15
CA PHE A 32 6.91 0.17 -4.43
C PHE A 32 7.77 -0.52 -3.36
N SER A 33 8.35 0.25 -2.44
CA SER A 33 9.16 -0.27 -1.33
C SER A 33 8.37 -0.42 -0.04
N ASN A 34 7.04 -0.33 -0.11
CA ASN A 34 6.15 -0.27 1.05
C ASN A 34 6.46 0.91 1.99
N PHE A 35 6.94 2.02 1.43
CA PHE A 35 7.15 3.25 2.17
C PHE A 35 5.95 4.17 1.97
N ILE A 36 5.28 4.50 3.07
CA ILE A 36 4.09 5.34 3.08
C ILE A 36 4.50 6.75 3.46
N CYS A 37 4.24 7.70 2.58
CA CYS A 37 4.28 9.12 2.87
C CYS A 37 2.89 9.60 3.23
N VAL A 38 2.69 10.11 4.44
CA VAL A 38 1.46 10.78 4.86
C VAL A 38 1.76 12.27 4.91
N PHE A 39 0.98 13.08 4.22
CA PHE A 39 1.14 14.52 4.26
C PHE A 39 0.59 15.09 5.57
N ASP A 40 1.25 16.05 6.15
CA ASP A 40 0.81 16.66 7.41
C ASP A 40 -0.52 17.43 7.25
N GLY A 41 -0.84 17.87 6.02
CA GLY A 41 -2.15 18.41 5.66
C GLY A 41 -3.27 17.40 5.90
N ALA A 42 -3.10 16.14 5.52
CA ALA A 42 -4.09 15.09 5.78
C ALA A 42 -4.26 14.83 7.28
N VAL A 43 -3.17 14.78 8.05
CA VAL A 43 -3.23 14.59 9.51
C VAL A 43 -3.95 15.75 10.19
N LYS A 44 -3.67 17.00 9.80
CA LYS A 44 -4.33 18.21 10.30
C LYS A 44 -5.82 18.23 9.93
N ALA A 45 -6.15 17.88 8.69
CA ALA A 45 -7.52 17.85 8.22
C ALA A 45 -8.38 16.82 8.98
N CYS A 46 -7.82 15.67 9.33
CA CYS A 46 -8.46 14.70 10.22
C CYS A 46 -8.54 15.18 11.68
N GLY A 47 -8.16 16.43 11.99
CA GLY A 47 -8.15 16.96 13.35
C GLY A 47 -7.30 16.14 14.32
N TYR A 48 -6.23 15.52 13.80
CA TYR A 48 -5.38 14.56 14.51
C TYR A 48 -6.11 13.33 15.03
N SER A 49 -7.26 12.98 14.45
CA SER A 49 -7.99 11.76 14.77
C SER A 49 -7.12 10.53 14.45
N ARG A 50 -6.77 9.78 15.50
CA ARG A 50 -5.94 8.58 15.36
C ARG A 50 -6.60 7.51 14.50
N ASP A 51 -7.93 7.43 14.53
CA ASP A 51 -8.68 6.38 13.84
C ASP A 51 -8.86 6.69 12.36
N GLU A 52 -9.10 7.96 11.99
CA GLU A 52 -9.10 8.39 10.59
C GLU A 52 -7.71 8.28 9.94
N VAL A 53 -6.65 8.70 10.67
CA VAL A 53 -5.27 8.52 10.18
C VAL A 53 -4.91 7.04 10.06
N ALA A 54 -5.40 6.18 10.95
CA ALA A 54 -5.21 4.74 10.83
C ALA A 54 -5.93 4.15 9.62
N ALA A 55 -7.12 4.68 9.27
CA ALA A 55 -7.84 4.30 8.06
C ALA A 55 -7.05 4.67 6.80
N LEU A 56 -6.52 5.88 6.74
CA LEU A 56 -5.66 6.34 5.65
C LEU A 56 -4.42 5.43 5.50
N LEU A 57 -3.73 5.14 6.59
CA LEU A 57 -2.58 4.22 6.59
C LEU A 57 -2.97 2.81 6.11
N GLY A 58 -4.10 2.28 6.56
CA GLY A 58 -4.59 0.95 6.16
C GLY A 58 -4.91 0.86 4.67
N HIS A 59 -5.50 1.93 4.13
CA HIS A 59 -5.77 2.10 2.71
C HIS A 59 -4.47 2.08 1.89
N GLU A 60 -3.50 2.90 2.24
CA GLU A 60 -2.19 2.96 1.57
C GLU A 60 -1.39 1.65 1.70
N MET A 61 -1.46 0.98 2.86
CA MET A 61 -0.84 -0.34 3.02
C MET A 61 -1.42 -1.37 2.06
N THR A 62 -2.71 -1.29 1.75
CA THR A 62 -3.33 -2.20 0.78
C THR A 62 -2.85 -1.91 -0.63
N HIS A 63 -2.75 -0.64 -1.02
CA HIS A 63 -2.18 -0.26 -2.32
C HIS A 63 -0.75 -0.78 -2.48
N GLY A 64 0.08 -0.65 -1.46
CA GLY A 64 1.44 -1.19 -1.45
C GLY A 64 1.46 -2.72 -1.54
N TYR A 65 0.63 -3.39 -0.74
CA TYR A 65 0.55 -4.85 -0.72
C TYR A 65 0.08 -5.46 -2.04
N ASP A 66 -0.99 -4.92 -2.62
CA ASP A 66 -1.57 -5.40 -3.87
C ASP A 66 -0.82 -4.85 -5.10
N GLN A 67 0.17 -3.96 -4.88
CA GLN A 67 0.94 -3.30 -5.93
C GLN A 67 0.05 -2.60 -6.97
N HIS A 68 -1.00 -1.96 -6.50
CA HIS A 68 -1.98 -1.28 -7.36
C HIS A 68 -1.31 -0.25 -8.26
N ILE A 69 -0.36 0.53 -7.74
CA ILE A 69 0.39 1.55 -8.51
C ILE A 69 1.14 0.90 -9.68
N ALA A 70 1.84 -0.21 -9.43
CA ALA A 70 2.57 -0.91 -10.49
C ALA A 70 1.64 -1.50 -11.55
N ASN A 71 0.49 -2.03 -11.12
CA ASN A 71 -0.52 -2.57 -12.03
C ASN A 71 -1.20 -1.45 -12.83
N SER A 72 -1.49 -0.30 -12.23
CA SER A 72 -2.08 0.87 -12.89
C SER A 72 -1.11 1.46 -13.91
N GLN A 73 0.15 1.69 -13.55
CA GLN A 73 1.16 2.19 -14.49
C GLN A 73 1.39 1.24 -15.68
N ALA A 74 1.45 -0.07 -15.44
CA ALA A 74 1.57 -1.04 -16.52
C ALA A 74 0.38 -1.00 -17.50
N LYS A 75 -0.83 -0.71 -16.99
CA LYS A 75 -2.03 -0.55 -17.81
C LYS A 75 -2.07 0.80 -18.53
N HIS A 76 -1.60 1.89 -17.90
CA HIS A 76 -1.45 3.19 -18.56
C HIS A 76 -0.44 3.12 -19.71
N ILE A 77 0.70 2.46 -19.53
CA ILE A 77 1.68 2.22 -20.60
C ILE A 77 1.08 1.39 -21.71
N LEU A 78 0.32 0.34 -21.39
CA LEU A 78 -0.35 -0.51 -22.38
C LEU A 78 -1.47 0.25 -23.11
N SER A 79 -2.25 1.07 -22.41
CA SER A 79 -3.29 1.91 -23.04
C SER A 79 -2.70 2.98 -23.94
N GLY A 80 -1.60 3.64 -23.53
CA GLY A 80 -0.82 4.55 -24.37
C GLY A 80 -0.29 3.89 -25.63
N PHE A 81 0.27 2.68 -25.51
CA PHE A 81 0.77 1.91 -26.65
C PHE A 81 -0.35 1.49 -27.62
N ILE A 82 -1.53 1.10 -27.09
CA ILE A 82 -2.72 0.79 -27.90
C ILE A 82 -3.26 2.05 -28.58
N SER A 83 -3.25 3.19 -27.90
CA SER A 83 -3.65 4.49 -28.45
C SER A 83 -2.74 4.92 -29.59
N ASP A 84 -1.42 4.80 -29.43
CA ASP A 84 -0.43 5.10 -30.47
C ASP A 84 -0.57 4.17 -31.68
N MET A 85 -0.79 2.88 -31.48
CA MET A 85 -1.06 1.94 -32.56
C MET A 85 -2.36 2.22 -33.28
N ALA A 86 -3.42 2.55 -32.56
CA ALA A 86 -4.71 2.93 -33.13
C ALA A 86 -4.61 4.26 -33.91
N GLY A 87 -3.88 5.24 -33.36
CA GLY A 87 -3.60 6.51 -34.03
C GLY A 87 -2.83 6.34 -35.35
N GLN A 88 -1.81 5.47 -35.38
CA GLN A 88 -1.05 5.17 -36.59
C GLN A 88 -1.88 4.37 -37.64
N ALA A 89 -2.74 3.44 -37.18
CA ALA A 89 -3.64 2.70 -38.05
C ALA A 89 -4.73 3.58 -38.67
N LEU A 90 -5.23 4.57 -37.94
CA LEU A 90 -6.21 5.55 -38.41
C LEU A 90 -5.58 6.63 -39.31
N ALA A 91 -4.35 7.04 -39.05
CA ALA A 91 -3.64 7.99 -39.93
C ALA A 91 -3.33 7.42 -41.32
N ASN A 92 -3.26 6.11 -41.45
CA ASN A 92 -3.03 5.39 -42.70
C ASN A 92 -4.31 4.95 -43.39
N SER A 93 -5.50 5.17 -42.82
CA SER A 93 -6.77 4.87 -43.47
C SER A 93 -7.31 6.10 -44.22
N SER A 94 -7.56 5.97 -45.49
CA SER A 94 -8.11 7.00 -46.39
C SER A 94 -9.59 7.33 -46.15
N LEU A 95 -10.15 6.91 -45.01
CA LEU A 95 -11.51 7.25 -44.58
C LEU A 95 -11.42 8.33 -43.50
N GLY A 96 -11.60 9.58 -43.91
CA GLY A 96 -11.53 10.79 -43.10
C GLY A 96 -12.65 10.91 -42.04
N VAL A 97 -12.73 9.98 -41.13
CA VAL A 97 -13.51 10.06 -39.89
C VAL A 97 -12.53 10.18 -38.74
N GLY A 98 -12.01 11.36 -38.54
CA GLY A 98 -11.27 11.76 -37.34
C GLY A 98 -12.19 11.81 -36.13
N ALA A 99 -12.62 10.67 -35.62
CA ALA A 99 -13.04 10.57 -34.25
C ALA A 99 -11.76 10.58 -33.42
N VAL A 100 -11.28 11.76 -33.10
CA VAL A 100 -10.32 11.99 -32.02
C VAL A 100 -11.01 11.51 -30.73
N LEU A 101 -10.83 10.24 -30.42
CA LEU A 101 -10.94 9.81 -29.04
C LEU A 101 -9.77 10.53 -28.35
N SER A 102 -10.06 11.66 -27.69
CA SER A 102 -9.04 12.43 -27.00
C SER A 102 -8.33 11.51 -26.00
N ASP A 103 -7.00 11.68 -25.87
CA ASP A 103 -6.21 10.97 -24.85
C ASP A 103 -6.87 11.10 -23.46
N ASP A 104 -7.53 12.23 -23.20
CA ASP A 104 -8.33 12.47 -21.99
C ASP A 104 -9.50 11.50 -21.81
N TRP A 105 -10.16 11.07 -22.90
CA TRP A 105 -11.27 10.14 -22.81
C TRP A 105 -10.81 8.70 -22.60
N LEU A 106 -9.70 8.32 -23.23
CA LEU A 106 -9.06 7.02 -23.00
C LEU A 106 -8.44 6.94 -21.60
N ASN A 107 -7.83 8.02 -21.13
CA ASN A 107 -7.35 8.15 -19.75
C ASN A 107 -8.51 8.12 -18.74
N PHE A 108 -9.61 8.84 -19.02
CA PHE A 108 -10.82 8.81 -18.19
C PHE A 108 -11.45 7.41 -18.10
N LEU A 109 -11.50 6.64 -19.20
CA LEU A 109 -11.99 5.25 -19.17
C LEU A 109 -11.00 4.33 -18.48
N ALA A 110 -9.70 4.52 -18.66
CA ALA A 110 -8.66 3.76 -18.00
C ALA A 110 -8.71 3.97 -16.48
N VAL A 111 -8.72 5.22 -16.02
CA VAL A 111 -8.79 5.58 -14.60
C VAL A 111 -10.07 5.04 -13.96
N LYS A 112 -11.26 5.33 -14.50
CA LYS A 112 -12.52 4.86 -13.89
C LYS A 112 -12.72 3.35 -13.87
N ASN A 113 -12.21 2.63 -14.85
CA ASN A 113 -12.40 1.16 -14.90
C ASN A 113 -11.31 0.36 -14.19
N ILE A 114 -10.16 1.00 -13.86
CA ILE A 114 -9.00 0.32 -13.31
C ILE A 114 -8.78 0.69 -11.85
N ASP A 115 -8.94 1.95 -11.49
CA ASP A 115 -8.61 2.44 -10.14
C ASP A 115 -9.76 2.24 -9.15
N LEU A 116 -11.02 2.41 -9.56
CA LEU A 116 -12.17 2.25 -8.66
C LEU A 116 -12.29 0.85 -8.02
N PRO A 117 -12.08 -0.28 -8.70
CA PRO A 117 -11.99 -1.59 -8.05
C PRO A 117 -10.81 -1.70 -7.07
N ASN A 118 -9.67 -1.04 -7.36
CA ASN A 118 -8.52 -1.00 -6.48
C ASN A 118 -8.81 -0.17 -5.22
N GLU A 119 -9.47 0.97 -5.36
CA GLU A 119 -9.90 1.82 -4.25
C GLU A 119 -10.83 1.07 -3.30
N LYS A 120 -11.85 0.37 -3.83
CA LYS A 120 -12.77 -0.44 -3.02
C LYS A 120 -12.07 -1.61 -2.33
N ALA A 121 -11.09 -2.22 -2.96
CA ALA A 121 -10.27 -3.25 -2.35
C ALA A 121 -9.37 -2.67 -1.25
N ALA A 122 -8.77 -1.50 -1.48
CA ALA A 122 -7.94 -0.80 -0.52
C ALA A 122 -8.75 -0.38 0.71
N ASP A 123 -9.95 0.16 0.53
CA ASP A 123 -10.86 0.50 1.61
C ASP A 123 -11.22 -0.72 2.46
N ARG A 124 -11.69 -1.79 1.81
CA ARG A 124 -12.13 -3.00 2.52
C ARG A 124 -10.98 -3.66 3.29
N ASN A 125 -9.83 -3.82 2.66
CA ASN A 125 -8.68 -4.44 3.31
C ASN A 125 -8.09 -3.51 4.37
N GLY A 126 -8.03 -2.20 4.11
CA GLY A 126 -7.61 -1.17 5.04
C GLY A 126 -8.48 -1.14 6.31
N PHE A 127 -9.80 -1.28 6.15
CA PHE A 127 -10.74 -1.44 7.26
C PHE A 127 -10.34 -2.62 8.19
N TYR A 128 -10.09 -3.79 7.63
CA TYR A 128 -9.68 -4.95 8.44
C TYR A 128 -8.29 -4.78 9.07
N VAL A 129 -7.37 -4.13 8.35
CA VAL A 129 -6.03 -3.84 8.86
C VAL A 129 -6.10 -2.95 10.10
N MET A 130 -6.84 -1.83 10.01
CA MET A 130 -6.96 -0.91 11.14
C MET A 130 -7.73 -1.51 12.32
N ALA A 131 -8.84 -2.21 12.06
CA ALA A 131 -9.65 -2.87 13.09
C ALA A 131 -8.83 -3.92 13.86
N SER A 132 -8.06 -4.76 13.15
CA SER A 132 -7.17 -5.76 13.73
C SER A 132 -5.98 -5.14 14.46
N ALA A 133 -5.56 -3.94 14.10
CA ALA A 133 -4.54 -3.17 14.78
C ALA A 133 -5.03 -2.50 16.07
N GLY A 134 -6.31 -2.60 16.40
CA GLY A 134 -6.91 -2.06 17.62
C GLY A 134 -7.38 -0.61 17.49
N PHE A 135 -7.63 -0.15 16.25
CA PHE A 135 -8.26 1.14 15.99
C PHE A 135 -9.77 0.98 15.81
N ASN A 136 -10.49 2.10 15.89
CA ASN A 136 -11.92 2.11 15.64
C ASN A 136 -12.20 1.73 14.18
N PRO A 137 -12.93 0.65 13.90
CA PRO A 137 -13.16 0.20 12.53
C PRO A 137 -13.85 1.26 11.66
N ASP A 138 -14.66 2.12 12.27
CA ASP A 138 -15.41 3.14 11.54
C ASP A 138 -14.67 4.45 11.35
N GLY A 139 -13.40 4.52 11.77
CA GLY A 139 -12.50 5.58 11.31
C GLY A 139 -12.38 5.61 9.78
N ALA A 140 -12.61 4.48 9.11
CA ALA A 140 -12.66 4.42 7.65
C ALA A 140 -13.89 5.14 7.07
N ALA A 141 -15.08 4.94 7.64
CA ALA A 141 -16.28 5.65 7.19
C ALA A 141 -16.24 7.13 7.59
N ALA A 142 -15.73 7.47 8.79
CA ALA A 142 -15.52 8.85 9.21
C ALA A 142 -14.59 9.60 8.24
N LEU A 143 -13.48 8.98 7.84
CA LEU A 143 -12.57 9.52 6.82
C LEU A 143 -13.30 9.75 5.47
N MET A 144 -14.11 8.79 5.03
CA MET A 144 -14.87 8.92 3.78
C MET A 144 -15.96 10.02 3.87
N ALA A 145 -16.58 10.21 5.03
CA ALA A 145 -17.52 11.30 5.28
C ALA A 145 -16.82 12.66 5.13
N ARG A 146 -15.64 12.81 5.75
CA ARG A 146 -14.80 14.00 5.63
C ARG A 146 -14.38 14.26 4.18
N MET A 147 -13.90 13.25 3.47
CA MET A 147 -13.52 13.37 2.06
C MET A 147 -14.72 13.75 1.19
N SER A 148 -15.91 13.24 1.49
CA SER A 148 -17.15 13.59 0.80
C SER A 148 -17.50 15.06 1.00
N TYR A 149 -17.33 15.58 2.22
CA TYR A 149 -17.52 17.00 2.50
C TYR A 149 -16.59 17.88 1.68
N TYR A 150 -15.30 17.55 1.58
CA TYR A 150 -14.34 18.29 0.75
C TYR A 150 -14.69 18.19 -0.74
N THR A 151 -15.15 17.05 -1.22
CA THR A 151 -15.59 16.85 -2.62
C THR A 151 -16.81 17.72 -2.94
N GLU A 152 -17.79 17.77 -2.05
CA GLU A 152 -19.00 18.57 -2.22
C GLU A 152 -18.73 20.09 -2.17
N HIS A 153 -17.66 20.50 -1.47
CA HIS A 153 -17.24 21.90 -1.33
C HIS A 153 -15.95 22.20 -2.12
N ARG A 154 -15.70 21.49 -3.22
CA ARG A 154 -14.47 21.53 -4.02
C ARG A 154 -13.93 22.92 -4.29
N SER A 155 -14.80 23.89 -4.64
CA SER A 155 -14.38 25.27 -4.94
C SER A 155 -13.71 26.01 -3.75
N GLN A 156 -13.88 25.51 -2.53
CA GLN A 156 -13.27 26.07 -1.31
C GLN A 156 -11.95 25.37 -0.95
N PHE A 157 -11.70 24.16 -1.49
CA PHE A 157 -10.61 23.27 -1.11
C PHE A 157 -9.77 22.82 -2.30
N GLU A 158 -9.84 23.49 -3.46
CA GLU A 158 -9.20 23.06 -4.72
C GLU A 158 -7.67 22.91 -4.58
N ASP A 159 -7.01 23.79 -3.81
CA ASP A 159 -5.56 23.75 -3.57
C ASP A 159 -5.14 22.71 -2.50
N PHE A 160 -6.13 22.13 -1.79
CA PHE A 160 -5.89 21.29 -0.64
C PHE A 160 -6.32 19.83 -0.86
N PHE A 161 -7.38 19.61 -1.64
CA PHE A 161 -7.98 18.31 -1.86
C PHE A 161 -8.23 18.04 -3.35
N HIS A 162 -7.65 16.96 -3.86
CA HIS A 162 -7.77 16.53 -5.26
C HIS A 162 -8.64 15.27 -5.37
N PRO A 163 -9.98 15.41 -5.50
CA PRO A 163 -10.89 14.26 -5.50
C PRO A 163 -10.71 13.31 -6.70
N ASP A 164 -9.99 13.73 -7.73
CA ASP A 164 -9.71 12.89 -8.89
C ASP A 164 -8.73 11.74 -8.57
N GLU A 165 -7.94 11.86 -7.50
CA GLU A 165 -7.04 10.81 -7.01
C GLU A 165 -7.81 9.71 -6.25
N HIS A 166 -8.96 10.07 -5.64
CA HIS A 166 -9.80 9.16 -4.86
C HIS A 166 -11.28 9.31 -5.26
N PRO A 167 -11.68 8.80 -6.43
CA PRO A 167 -13.02 9.00 -6.96
C PRO A 167 -14.11 8.29 -6.15
N ASP A 168 -15.34 8.76 -6.28
CA ASP A 168 -16.57 8.11 -5.79
C ASP A 168 -16.68 7.99 -4.26
N THR A 169 -16.21 9.02 -3.52
CA THR A 169 -16.13 9.01 -2.05
C THR A 169 -17.48 8.69 -1.37
N ARG A 170 -18.60 9.20 -1.88
CA ARG A 170 -19.93 8.96 -1.28
C ARG A 170 -20.41 7.50 -1.44
N ASN A 171 -20.10 6.83 -2.54
CA ASN A 171 -20.41 5.41 -2.70
C ASN A 171 -19.43 4.53 -1.89
N ARG A 172 -18.18 4.94 -1.79
CA ARG A 172 -17.20 4.28 -0.91
C ARG A 172 -17.61 4.37 0.54
N LEU A 173 -18.14 5.54 0.99
CA LEU A 173 -18.72 5.70 2.32
C LEU A 173 -19.85 4.68 2.58
N LYS A 174 -20.79 4.49 1.63
CA LYS A 174 -21.85 3.49 1.74
C LYS A 174 -21.32 2.08 1.85
N ASP A 175 -20.29 1.74 1.07
CA ASP A 175 -19.64 0.43 1.13
C ASP A 175 -18.98 0.21 2.51
N MET A 176 -18.34 1.24 3.08
CA MET A 176 -17.75 1.18 4.43
C MET A 176 -18.80 1.04 5.53
N ALA A 177 -19.88 1.80 5.47
CA ALA A 177 -20.99 1.69 6.40
C ALA A 177 -21.63 0.29 6.39
N ALA A 178 -21.82 -0.32 5.21
CA ALA A 178 -22.31 -1.68 5.08
C ALA A 178 -21.31 -2.72 5.63
N LEU A 179 -20.02 -2.49 5.42
CA LEU A 179 -18.96 -3.34 5.96
C LEU A 179 -18.93 -3.29 7.49
N LEU A 180 -19.08 -2.09 8.08
CA LEU A 180 -19.18 -1.90 9.52
C LEU A 180 -20.36 -2.66 10.12
N THR A 181 -21.55 -2.50 9.51
CA THR A 181 -22.74 -3.22 9.97
C THR A 181 -22.50 -4.73 10.00
N THR A 182 -21.85 -5.27 8.95
CA THR A 182 -21.48 -6.69 8.91
C THR A 182 -20.45 -7.06 9.98
N TYR A 183 -19.45 -6.21 10.19
CA TYR A 183 -18.40 -6.41 11.20
C TYR A 183 -18.98 -6.42 12.62
N GLY A 184 -19.94 -5.54 12.90
CA GLY A 184 -20.70 -5.45 14.16
C GLY A 184 -21.84 -6.44 14.29
N LEU A 185 -21.87 -7.51 13.48
CA LEU A 185 -22.90 -8.57 13.52
C LEU A 185 -24.33 -8.09 13.22
N GLY A 186 -24.49 -6.93 12.62
CA GLY A 186 -25.79 -6.34 12.30
C GLY A 186 -26.43 -5.50 13.43
N HIS A 187 -25.73 -5.33 14.56
CA HIS A 187 -26.29 -4.61 15.73
C HIS A 187 -26.22 -3.10 15.59
N THR A 188 -25.41 -2.54 14.70
CA THR A 188 -25.25 -1.10 14.57
C THR A 188 -25.34 -0.64 13.12
N GLU A 189 -25.92 0.54 12.92
CA GLU A 189 -26.07 1.19 11.62
C GLU A 189 -26.14 2.70 11.80
N VAL A 190 -25.54 3.46 10.89
CA VAL A 190 -25.71 4.92 10.80
C VAL A 190 -26.71 5.25 9.71
N LYS A 191 -27.71 6.08 10.01
CA LYS A 191 -28.74 6.58 9.08
C LYS A 191 -28.82 8.09 9.14
N ASN A 192 -29.36 8.69 8.08
CA ASN A 192 -29.61 10.14 8.02
C ASN A 192 -28.37 10.99 8.37
N ALA A 193 -27.18 10.51 8.03
CA ALA A 193 -25.87 11.07 8.33
C ALA A 193 -25.43 10.94 9.82
N ASN A 194 -26.27 11.27 10.78
CA ASN A 194 -25.86 11.35 12.20
C ASN A 194 -26.71 10.55 13.19
N ASP A 195 -27.69 9.79 12.70
CA ASP A 195 -28.52 8.92 13.55
C ASP A 195 -27.82 7.57 13.77
N VAL A 196 -27.45 7.26 14.98
CA VAL A 196 -26.88 5.97 15.39
C VAL A 196 -28.00 5.02 15.82
N TYR A 197 -28.13 3.92 15.10
CA TYR A 197 -29.12 2.88 15.39
C TYR A 197 -28.46 1.67 16.05
N PHE A 198 -29.20 1.06 16.97
CA PHE A 198 -28.87 -0.22 17.58
C PHE A 198 -30.07 -1.17 17.45
N ASP A 199 -29.90 -2.37 16.88
CA ASP A 199 -30.95 -3.34 16.57
C ASP A 199 -32.17 -2.69 15.91
N ASN A 200 -31.96 -1.84 14.93
CA ASN A 200 -33.00 -1.07 14.21
C ASN A 200 -33.77 -0.02 15.06
N HIS A 201 -33.31 0.29 16.26
CA HIS A 201 -33.87 1.36 17.09
C HIS A 201 -32.90 2.52 17.16
N LEU A 202 -33.39 3.74 17.04
CA LEU A 202 -32.59 4.93 17.24
C LEU A 202 -32.00 4.92 18.65
N LEU A 203 -30.69 4.84 18.78
CA LEU A 203 -30.01 4.91 20.07
C LEU A 203 -29.77 6.36 20.47
N LEU A 204 -29.16 7.14 19.55
CA LEU A 204 -28.87 8.55 19.76
C LEU A 204 -28.70 9.28 18.42
N ILE A 205 -28.72 10.59 18.47
CA ILE A 205 -28.33 11.48 17.37
C ILE A 205 -26.95 12.03 17.73
N ALA A 206 -25.96 11.79 16.87
CA ALA A 206 -24.59 12.21 17.14
C ALA A 206 -24.45 13.73 16.99
N GLU A 207 -23.69 14.32 17.89
CA GLU A 207 -23.34 15.74 17.89
C GLU A 207 -21.85 15.92 17.51
N PRO A 208 -21.47 17.04 16.89
CA PRO A 208 -20.08 17.34 16.60
C PRO A 208 -19.20 17.35 17.88
N SER A 209 -17.98 16.85 17.79
CA SER A 209 -17.03 16.86 18.90
C SER A 209 -15.59 17.11 18.43
N GLY A 210 -14.97 18.16 18.98
CA GLY A 210 -13.60 18.53 18.57
C GLY A 210 -13.54 18.95 17.10
N ALA A 211 -12.77 18.23 16.31
CA ALA A 211 -12.61 18.47 14.87
C ALA A 211 -13.52 17.56 14.01
N GLN A 212 -14.29 16.66 14.64
CA GLN A 212 -15.22 15.77 13.97
C GLN A 212 -16.60 16.39 13.88
N ASP A 213 -17.22 16.35 12.70
CA ASP A 213 -18.62 16.74 12.53
C ASP A 213 -19.58 15.66 13.04
N ALA A 214 -20.90 15.89 12.90
CA ALA A 214 -21.91 14.98 13.41
C ALA A 214 -21.93 13.64 12.65
N GLU A 215 -21.68 13.64 11.34
CA GLU A 215 -21.63 12.42 10.51
C GLU A 215 -20.40 11.57 10.90
N GLU A 216 -19.25 12.19 11.04
CA GLU A 216 -18.02 11.52 11.47
C GLU A 216 -18.15 10.93 12.88
N MET A 217 -18.76 11.68 13.81
CA MET A 217 -19.02 11.22 15.16
C MET A 217 -19.99 10.05 15.20
N ALA A 218 -21.03 10.04 14.36
CA ALA A 218 -21.97 8.93 14.27
C ALA A 218 -21.25 7.63 13.88
N TYR A 219 -20.35 7.71 12.90
CA TYR A 219 -19.52 6.56 12.51
C TYR A 219 -18.58 6.13 13.63
N LEU A 220 -17.87 7.04 14.29
CA LEU A 220 -16.98 6.68 15.39
C LEU A 220 -17.70 6.05 16.59
N ILE A 221 -18.91 6.50 16.90
CA ILE A 221 -19.76 5.90 17.95
C ILE A 221 -20.21 4.50 17.52
N SER A 222 -20.72 4.38 16.29
CA SER A 222 -21.14 3.10 15.71
C SER A 222 -20.00 2.09 15.65
N GLY A 223 -18.80 2.53 15.29
CA GLY A 223 -17.59 1.71 15.25
C GLY A 223 -17.19 1.17 16.62
N GLY A 224 -17.38 1.93 17.69
CA GLY A 224 -17.22 1.46 19.06
C GLY A 224 -18.18 0.32 19.39
N ILE A 225 -19.47 0.45 19.02
CA ILE A 225 -20.48 -0.60 19.17
C ILE A 225 -20.09 -1.84 18.36
N ALA A 226 -19.78 -1.66 17.08
CA ALA A 226 -19.40 -2.75 16.18
C ALA A 226 -18.19 -3.53 16.69
N LYS A 227 -17.17 -2.82 17.18
CA LYS A 227 -15.96 -3.45 17.72
C LYS A 227 -16.24 -4.22 19.00
N GLY A 228 -17.09 -3.70 19.88
CA GLY A 228 -17.51 -4.41 21.09
C GLY A 228 -18.15 -5.76 20.75
N PHE A 229 -19.13 -5.78 19.85
CA PHE A 229 -19.75 -7.03 19.42
C PHE A 229 -18.78 -7.95 18.65
N HIS A 230 -17.88 -7.39 17.85
CA HIS A 230 -16.89 -8.19 17.14
C HIS A 230 -15.90 -8.87 18.10
N ASP A 231 -15.36 -8.17 19.06
CA ASP A 231 -14.29 -8.66 19.94
C ASP A 231 -14.85 -9.52 21.09
N HIS A 232 -16.05 -9.20 21.61
CA HIS A 232 -16.67 -9.86 22.79
C HIS A 232 -17.81 -10.83 22.46
N ARG A 233 -17.99 -11.18 21.22
CA ARG A 233 -19.10 -12.01 20.69
C ARG A 233 -19.25 -13.40 21.27
N PHE A 234 -18.26 -13.87 22.06
CA PHE A 234 -18.29 -15.17 22.73
C PHE A 234 -18.42 -15.07 24.24
N PHE A 235 -18.28 -13.88 24.78
CA PHE A 235 -18.41 -13.58 26.18
C PHE A 235 -19.71 -12.83 26.38
N THR A 236 -20.40 -13.12 27.44
CA THR A 236 -21.75 -12.64 27.68
C THR A 236 -21.86 -11.17 28.03
N GLU A 237 -20.74 -10.46 28.16
CA GLU A 237 -20.72 -9.08 28.60
C GLU A 237 -19.51 -8.36 27.95
N TRP A 238 -19.74 -7.14 27.50
CA TRP A 238 -18.65 -6.20 27.27
C TRP A 238 -18.04 -5.83 28.62
N ASP A 239 -16.77 -5.49 28.62
CA ASP A 239 -16.11 -4.99 29.82
C ASP A 239 -16.53 -3.53 30.08
N PHE A 240 -17.84 -3.28 30.23
CA PHE A 240 -18.37 -2.01 30.67
C PHE A 240 -19.36 -2.21 31.79
N ARG A 241 -19.54 -1.19 32.61
CA ARG A 241 -20.50 -1.16 33.72
C ARG A 241 -21.20 0.19 33.75
N THR A 242 -22.44 0.16 34.22
CA THR A 242 -23.15 1.39 34.62
C THR A 242 -22.79 1.71 36.06
N THR A 243 -22.33 2.91 36.32
CA THR A 243 -22.00 3.40 37.67
C THR A 243 -23.27 3.84 38.41
N THR A 244 -23.15 4.06 39.72
CA THR A 244 -24.32 4.42 40.58
C THR A 244 -24.94 5.78 40.20
N ASP A 245 -24.23 6.62 39.47
CA ASP A 245 -24.73 7.90 38.92
C ASP A 245 -25.29 7.75 37.49
N GLY A 246 -25.45 6.50 37.00
CA GLY A 246 -26.05 6.21 35.71
C GLY A 246 -25.08 6.37 34.51
N LYS A 247 -23.80 6.60 34.76
CA LYS A 247 -22.80 6.71 33.72
C LYS A 247 -22.23 5.37 33.30
N VAL A 248 -21.78 5.27 32.06
CA VAL A 248 -21.07 4.11 31.53
C VAL A 248 -19.58 4.28 31.72
N ASP A 249 -18.93 3.24 32.21
CA ASP A 249 -17.48 3.15 32.33
C ASP A 249 -17.00 1.84 31.70
N PHE A 250 -16.04 1.94 30.76
CA PHE A 250 -15.42 0.79 30.13
C PHE A 250 -14.21 0.36 30.95
N LEU A 251 -14.11 -0.94 31.28
CA LEU A 251 -13.08 -1.47 32.18
C LEU A 251 -11.68 -1.46 31.54
N ASP A 252 -11.61 -1.44 30.22
CA ASP A 252 -10.38 -1.18 29.52
C ASP A 252 -10.40 0.27 28.97
N ASP A 253 -9.36 1.04 29.20
CA ASP A 253 -9.22 2.41 28.68
C ASP A 253 -8.93 2.41 27.17
N ASN A 254 -9.52 1.49 26.41
CA ASN A 254 -9.32 1.41 24.96
C ASN A 254 -9.92 2.66 24.28
N PRO A 255 -9.10 3.48 23.62
CA PRO A 255 -9.56 4.73 23.01
C PRO A 255 -10.66 4.55 21.95
N VAL A 256 -10.83 3.34 21.42
CA VAL A 256 -11.90 2.99 20.47
C VAL A 256 -13.29 3.25 21.06
N TYR A 257 -13.46 3.02 22.35
CA TYR A 257 -14.75 3.22 23.02
C TYR A 257 -14.99 4.65 23.49
N LYS A 258 -14.00 5.54 23.39
CA LYS A 258 -14.13 6.91 23.90
C LYS A 258 -15.30 7.68 23.25
N PRO A 259 -15.48 7.69 21.90
CA PRO A 259 -16.63 8.37 21.29
C PRO A 259 -17.98 7.84 21.80
N LEU A 260 -18.11 6.52 21.92
CA LEU A 260 -19.32 5.88 22.45
C LEU A 260 -19.52 6.21 23.92
N LYS A 261 -18.48 6.11 24.76
CA LYS A 261 -18.54 6.43 26.19
C LYS A 261 -18.99 7.88 26.43
N ASP A 262 -18.38 8.80 25.70
CA ASP A 262 -18.70 10.24 25.83
C ASP A 262 -20.17 10.50 25.44
N ALA A 263 -20.63 9.92 24.32
CA ALA A 263 -22.02 10.06 23.85
C ALA A 263 -23.04 9.46 24.86
N LEU A 264 -22.78 8.26 25.35
CA LEU A 264 -23.65 7.61 26.33
C LEU A 264 -23.74 8.37 27.68
N ASN A 265 -22.69 9.10 28.02
CA ASN A 265 -22.62 9.85 29.27
C ASN A 265 -23.15 11.29 29.16
N ASN A 266 -23.45 11.76 27.94
CA ASN A 266 -24.02 13.10 27.73
C ASN A 266 -25.51 13.19 28.05
N GLU A 267 -26.23 12.07 27.99
CA GLU A 267 -27.66 12.03 28.27
C GLU A 267 -27.97 11.12 29.48
N PRO A 268 -28.71 11.63 30.50
CA PRO A 268 -29.11 10.82 31.65
C PRO A 268 -29.95 9.60 31.24
N GLY A 269 -29.57 8.42 31.73
CA GLY A 269 -30.29 7.16 31.48
C GLY A 269 -29.93 6.47 30.15
N LEU A 270 -29.22 7.13 29.25
CA LEU A 270 -28.83 6.53 27.96
C LEU A 270 -27.87 5.35 28.15
N GLY A 271 -26.95 5.43 29.11
CA GLY A 271 -26.03 4.34 29.45
C GLY A 271 -26.77 3.08 29.96
N GLU A 272 -27.75 3.22 30.84
CA GLU A 272 -28.59 2.11 31.33
C GLU A 272 -29.42 1.52 30.19
N HIS A 273 -29.97 2.37 29.34
CA HIS A 273 -30.71 1.94 28.16
C HIS A 273 -29.82 1.13 27.22
N PHE A 274 -28.61 1.60 26.94
CA PHE A 274 -27.61 0.90 26.10
C PHE A 274 -27.25 -0.46 26.70
N GLN A 275 -26.98 -0.55 28.00
CA GLN A 275 -26.74 -1.83 28.67
C GLN A 275 -27.88 -2.82 28.44
N SER A 276 -29.12 -2.39 28.64
CA SER A 276 -30.31 -3.22 28.40
C SER A 276 -30.41 -3.69 26.93
N LEU A 277 -30.04 -2.86 25.98
CA LEU A 277 -29.99 -3.23 24.55
C LEU A 277 -28.94 -4.30 24.27
N VAL A 278 -27.73 -4.14 24.81
CA VAL A 278 -26.63 -5.10 24.66
C VAL A 278 -26.98 -6.47 25.25
N GLU A 279 -27.53 -6.52 26.45
CA GLU A 279 -28.01 -7.76 27.10
C GLU A 279 -29.08 -8.47 26.25
N ARG A 280 -29.99 -7.71 25.65
CA ARG A 280 -31.05 -8.25 24.79
C ARG A 280 -30.47 -8.81 23.49
N ALA A 281 -29.51 -8.12 22.87
CA ALA A 281 -28.80 -8.55 21.65
C ALA A 281 -28.09 -9.89 21.89
N TYR A 282 -27.30 -10.02 22.95
CA TYR A 282 -26.64 -11.28 23.29
C TYR A 282 -27.59 -12.43 23.53
N ASN A 283 -28.72 -12.16 24.22
CA ASN A 283 -29.75 -13.19 24.45
C ASN A 283 -30.40 -13.66 23.14
N ASN A 284 -30.61 -12.77 22.19
CA ASN A 284 -31.17 -13.08 20.89
C ASN A 284 -30.18 -13.87 20.03
N ASP A 285 -28.93 -13.47 19.99
CA ASP A 285 -27.85 -14.15 19.21
C ASP A 285 -27.62 -15.57 19.69
N SER A 286 -27.66 -15.79 21.01
CA SER A 286 -27.54 -17.14 21.60
C SER A 286 -28.67 -18.06 21.15
N LYS A 287 -29.88 -17.51 20.95
CA LYS A 287 -31.05 -18.31 20.49
C LYS A 287 -31.04 -18.58 18.98
N ASN A 288 -30.44 -17.71 18.20
CA ASN A 288 -30.52 -17.75 16.74
C ASN A 288 -29.35 -18.52 16.07
N GLY A 289 -28.45 -19.12 16.83
CA GLY A 289 -27.29 -19.85 16.29
C GLY A 289 -26.25 -18.94 15.59
N ALA A 290 -26.35 -17.63 15.74
CA ALA A 290 -25.43 -16.67 15.15
C ALA A 290 -23.99 -16.92 15.60
N ARG A 291 -23.80 -17.32 16.86
CA ARG A 291 -22.51 -17.72 17.43
C ARG A 291 -21.89 -18.92 16.71
N GLU A 292 -22.68 -19.97 16.47
CA GLU A 292 -22.18 -21.20 15.79
C GLU A 292 -21.80 -20.92 14.35
N LYS A 293 -22.61 -20.14 13.64
CA LYS A 293 -22.32 -19.70 12.28
C LYS A 293 -20.99 -18.95 12.21
N PHE A 294 -20.79 -18.02 13.13
CA PHE A 294 -19.57 -17.23 13.19
C PHE A 294 -18.33 -18.10 13.49
N LEU A 295 -18.39 -18.99 14.49
CA LEU A 295 -17.28 -19.89 14.81
C LEU A 295 -16.86 -20.68 13.58
N LYS A 296 -17.81 -21.16 12.80
CA LYS A 296 -17.55 -21.88 11.57
C LYS A 296 -16.86 -21.02 10.52
N GLU A 297 -17.31 -19.78 10.35
CA GLU A 297 -16.70 -18.82 9.40
C GLU A 297 -15.26 -18.46 9.81
N GLU A 298 -15.01 -18.26 11.10
CA GLU A 298 -13.64 -18.00 11.61
C GLU A 298 -12.72 -19.20 11.45
N MET A 299 -13.19 -20.40 11.71
CA MET A 299 -12.40 -21.62 11.49
C MET A 299 -12.07 -21.79 10.00
N ASP A 300 -13.01 -21.54 9.09
CA ASP A 300 -12.79 -21.60 7.65
C ASP A 300 -11.81 -20.51 7.20
N ARG A 301 -11.90 -19.31 7.75
CA ARG A 301 -10.95 -18.23 7.48
C ARG A 301 -9.54 -18.58 7.94
N THR A 302 -9.39 -19.10 9.15
CA THR A 302 -8.10 -19.54 9.71
C THR A 302 -7.47 -20.64 8.85
N ARG A 303 -8.26 -21.63 8.44
CA ARG A 303 -7.79 -22.68 7.54
C ARG A 303 -7.30 -22.15 6.20
N LYS A 304 -8.09 -21.29 5.53
CA LYS A 304 -7.69 -20.64 4.27
C LYS A 304 -6.43 -19.82 4.42
N ASN A 305 -6.25 -19.20 5.58
CA ASN A 305 -5.06 -18.42 5.91
C ASN A 305 -3.82 -19.31 6.00
N GLU A 306 -3.95 -20.48 6.62
CA GLU A 306 -2.84 -21.42 6.75
C GLU A 306 -2.48 -22.05 5.39
N GLU A 307 -3.47 -22.44 4.58
CA GLU A 307 -3.27 -22.93 3.22
C GLU A 307 -2.56 -21.88 2.34
N PHE A 308 -2.93 -20.60 2.49
CA PHE A 308 -2.27 -19.50 1.79
C PHE A 308 -0.81 -19.35 2.21
N ARG A 309 -0.51 -19.41 3.53
CA ARG A 309 0.88 -19.35 4.05
C ARG A 309 1.74 -20.48 3.50
N GLN A 310 1.20 -21.70 3.46
CA GLN A 310 1.91 -22.87 2.92
C GLN A 310 2.20 -22.71 1.43
N LYS A 311 1.22 -22.23 0.64
CA LYS A 311 1.44 -21.93 -0.79
C LYS A 311 2.51 -20.87 -0.99
N LEU A 312 2.49 -19.82 -0.19
CA LEU A 312 3.44 -18.73 -0.29
C LEU A 312 4.86 -19.18 0.10
N ALA A 313 4.99 -20.01 1.14
CA ALA A 313 6.27 -20.60 1.52
C ALA A 313 6.86 -21.49 0.42
N ALA A 314 6.01 -22.26 -0.28
CA ALA A 314 6.44 -23.06 -1.42
C ALA A 314 6.89 -22.18 -2.60
N GLN A 315 6.20 -21.07 -2.88
CA GLN A 315 6.53 -20.15 -3.98
C GLN A 315 7.80 -19.33 -3.72
N LYS A 316 8.20 -19.13 -2.45
CA LYS A 316 9.44 -18.41 -2.10
C LYS A 316 10.69 -19.01 -2.76
N GLN A 317 10.70 -20.30 -3.01
CA GLN A 317 11.81 -21.00 -3.64
C GLN A 317 12.07 -20.54 -5.09
N ASP A 318 11.07 -19.97 -5.77
CA ASP A 318 11.19 -19.49 -7.15
C ASP A 318 11.71 -18.03 -7.24
N SER A 319 11.83 -17.33 -6.10
CA SER A 319 12.22 -15.92 -6.08
C SER A 319 13.62 -15.65 -6.66
N PRO A 320 14.68 -16.44 -6.35
CA PRO A 320 16.01 -16.26 -6.94
C PRO A 320 16.00 -16.38 -8.45
N ASP A 321 15.24 -17.34 -9.01
CA ASP A 321 15.16 -17.54 -10.47
C ASP A 321 14.50 -16.36 -11.16
N LYS A 322 13.46 -15.76 -10.55
CA LYS A 322 12.84 -14.55 -11.08
C LYS A 322 13.79 -13.36 -11.04
N ALA A 323 14.55 -13.17 -9.96
CA ALA A 323 15.57 -12.14 -9.88
C ALA A 323 16.67 -12.32 -10.93
N LEU A 324 17.10 -13.56 -11.18
CA LEU A 324 18.07 -13.89 -12.23
C LEU A 324 17.53 -13.59 -13.63
N ASN A 325 16.26 -13.91 -13.90
CA ASN A 325 15.61 -13.56 -15.16
C ASN A 325 15.54 -12.05 -15.35
N GLY A 326 15.19 -11.30 -14.31
CA GLY A 326 15.19 -9.83 -14.32
C GLY A 326 16.59 -9.27 -14.67
N ALA A 327 17.64 -9.78 -14.02
CA ALA A 327 19.03 -9.37 -14.31
C ALA A 327 19.45 -9.70 -15.75
N THR A 328 18.98 -10.81 -16.30
CA THR A 328 19.22 -11.18 -17.69
C THR A 328 18.53 -10.22 -18.65
N TYR A 329 17.26 -9.88 -18.41
CA TYR A 329 16.53 -8.90 -19.22
C TYR A 329 17.17 -7.49 -19.15
N MET A 330 17.67 -7.07 -17.98
CA MET A 330 18.43 -5.81 -17.87
C MET A 330 19.65 -5.78 -18.79
N LYS A 331 20.43 -6.87 -18.84
CA LYS A 331 21.61 -6.98 -19.74
C LYS A 331 21.23 -6.93 -21.20
N LEU A 332 20.05 -7.40 -21.56
CA LEU A 332 19.50 -7.33 -22.93
C LEU A 332 18.83 -5.99 -23.25
N GLY A 333 18.80 -5.03 -22.32
CA GLY A 333 18.15 -3.74 -22.49
C GLY A 333 16.61 -3.80 -22.43
N LEU A 334 16.06 -4.93 -22.01
CA LEU A 334 14.61 -5.17 -21.93
C LEU A 334 14.07 -4.76 -20.56
N THR A 335 14.15 -3.46 -20.25
CA THR A 335 13.89 -2.88 -18.92
C THR A 335 12.51 -3.24 -18.38
N ASP A 336 11.44 -3.19 -19.20
CA ASP A 336 10.08 -3.49 -18.76
C ASP A 336 9.87 -4.96 -18.42
N LEU A 337 10.55 -5.88 -19.11
CA LEU A 337 10.52 -7.31 -18.77
C LEU A 337 11.33 -7.58 -17.50
N ALA A 338 12.47 -6.91 -17.34
CA ALA A 338 13.29 -6.98 -16.14
C ALA A 338 12.49 -6.55 -14.91
N GLU A 339 11.82 -5.42 -14.99
CA GLU A 339 10.96 -4.92 -13.91
C GLU A 339 9.92 -5.94 -13.48
N LYS A 340 9.17 -6.52 -14.44
CA LYS A 340 8.16 -7.55 -14.13
C LYS A 340 8.75 -8.74 -13.39
N GLU A 341 9.93 -9.21 -13.76
CA GLU A 341 10.57 -10.34 -13.09
C GLU A 341 11.13 -9.96 -11.71
N PHE A 342 11.71 -8.76 -11.53
CA PHE A 342 12.11 -8.28 -10.21
C PHE A 342 10.92 -8.08 -9.27
N MET A 343 9.82 -7.54 -9.78
CA MET A 343 8.57 -7.42 -9.01
C MET A 343 8.04 -8.80 -8.60
N ARG A 344 8.07 -9.80 -9.52
CA ARG A 344 7.68 -11.18 -9.19
C ARG A 344 8.60 -11.78 -8.13
N ALA A 345 9.91 -11.56 -8.25
CA ALA A 345 10.87 -12.01 -7.25
C ALA A 345 10.58 -11.40 -5.88
N GLY A 346 10.32 -10.09 -5.81
CA GLY A 346 9.95 -9.39 -4.59
C GLY A 346 8.61 -9.84 -4.00
N LYS A 347 7.62 -10.18 -4.85
CA LYS A 347 6.35 -10.79 -4.39
C LYS A 347 6.54 -12.18 -3.78
N LEU A 348 7.42 -12.98 -4.36
CA LEU A 348 7.70 -14.33 -3.88
C LEU A 348 8.57 -14.33 -2.63
N ASP A 349 9.54 -13.44 -2.56
CA ASP A 349 10.38 -13.21 -1.38
C ASP A 349 10.86 -11.76 -1.29
N ALA A 350 10.29 -11.04 -0.40
CA ALA A 350 10.63 -9.64 -0.13
C ALA A 350 11.97 -9.43 0.54
N GLN A 351 12.50 -10.48 1.12
CA GLN A 351 13.85 -10.45 1.68
C GLN A 351 14.89 -10.85 0.63
N ASN A 352 14.50 -10.88 -0.67
CA ASN A 352 15.44 -11.13 -1.75
C ASN A 352 16.20 -9.83 -2.12
N PRO A 353 17.46 -9.67 -1.71
CA PRO A 353 18.22 -8.45 -1.99
C PRO A 353 18.51 -8.26 -3.50
N ALA A 354 18.56 -9.36 -4.28
CA ALA A 354 18.76 -9.26 -5.73
C ALA A 354 17.55 -8.67 -6.45
N ALA A 355 16.34 -8.94 -5.97
CA ALA A 355 15.12 -8.31 -6.50
C ALA A 355 15.13 -6.79 -6.26
N LYS A 356 15.51 -6.37 -5.04
CA LYS A 356 15.61 -4.94 -4.70
C LYS A 356 16.68 -4.22 -5.49
N SER A 357 17.87 -4.79 -5.55
CA SER A 357 18.97 -4.18 -6.29
C SER A 357 18.68 -4.12 -7.79
N GLY A 358 17.97 -5.12 -8.32
CA GLY A 358 17.50 -5.10 -9.69
C GLY A 358 16.49 -3.98 -9.97
N MET A 359 15.52 -3.80 -9.06
CA MET A 359 14.57 -2.67 -9.13
C MET A 359 15.27 -1.31 -9.04
N ALA A 360 16.31 -1.18 -8.20
CA ALA A 360 17.13 0.03 -8.17
C ALA A 360 17.70 0.37 -9.55
N THR A 361 18.20 -0.62 -10.27
CA THR A 361 18.72 -0.41 -11.62
C THR A 361 17.61 -0.01 -12.61
N VAL A 362 16.41 -0.56 -12.47
CA VAL A 362 15.23 -0.16 -13.29
C VAL A 362 14.87 1.29 -13.03
N LEU A 363 14.74 1.71 -11.75
CA LEU A 363 14.42 3.09 -11.39
C LEU A 363 15.48 4.08 -11.90
N SER A 364 16.77 3.71 -11.81
CA SER A 364 17.86 4.52 -12.37
C SER A 364 17.67 4.77 -13.87
N LYS A 365 17.33 3.73 -14.64
CA LYS A 365 17.07 3.86 -16.08
C LYS A 365 15.85 4.73 -16.41
N ARG A 366 14.94 4.91 -15.47
CA ARG A 366 13.79 5.81 -15.58
C ARG A 366 14.04 7.22 -15.03
N GLY A 367 15.24 7.47 -14.48
CA GLY A 367 15.65 8.76 -13.94
C GLY A 367 15.24 9.00 -12.48
N ASP A 368 14.61 8.04 -11.82
CA ASP A 368 14.35 8.10 -10.37
C ASP A 368 15.58 7.65 -9.58
N PHE A 369 16.55 8.55 -9.48
CA PHE A 369 17.81 8.25 -8.81
C PHE A 369 17.67 8.13 -7.29
N ASP A 370 16.80 8.91 -6.67
CA ASP A 370 16.60 8.88 -5.22
C ASP A 370 15.95 7.55 -4.79
N GLY A 371 14.92 7.11 -5.50
CA GLY A 371 14.30 5.82 -5.31
C GLY A 371 15.28 4.67 -5.55
N ALA A 372 16.09 4.77 -6.61
CA ALA A 372 17.11 3.80 -6.96
C ALA A 372 18.18 3.64 -5.87
N LEU A 373 18.76 4.75 -5.39
CA LEU A 373 19.75 4.72 -4.30
C LEU A 373 19.18 4.16 -3.01
N ARG A 374 17.97 4.50 -2.68
CA ARG A 374 17.28 3.96 -1.50
C ARG A 374 17.16 2.44 -1.58
N LEU A 375 16.64 1.90 -2.69
CA LEU A 375 16.51 0.45 -2.87
C LEU A 375 17.85 -0.29 -2.90
N ALA A 376 18.87 0.30 -3.54
CA ALA A 376 20.21 -0.28 -3.58
C ALA A 376 20.83 -0.34 -2.17
N ASN A 377 20.70 0.73 -1.37
CA ASN A 377 21.16 0.77 0.00
C ASN A 377 20.45 -0.27 0.89
N GLU A 378 19.16 -0.43 0.71
CA GLU A 378 18.39 -1.46 1.41
C GLU A 378 18.85 -2.86 1.04
N ALA A 379 19.09 -3.14 -0.25
CA ALA A 379 19.61 -4.43 -0.69
C ALA A 379 20.99 -4.76 -0.08
N ILE A 380 21.87 -3.76 -0.01
CA ILE A 380 23.19 -3.90 0.65
C ILE A 380 23.01 -4.13 2.16
N ALA A 381 22.13 -3.41 2.82
CA ALA A 381 21.85 -3.61 4.24
C ALA A 381 21.29 -5.00 4.56
N MET A 382 20.48 -5.56 3.65
CA MET A 382 19.94 -6.93 3.79
C MET A 382 21.01 -8.00 3.62
N ASN A 383 21.92 -7.83 2.66
CA ASN A 383 23.03 -8.76 2.44
C ASN A 383 24.30 -8.01 1.99
N PRO A 384 25.14 -7.58 2.93
CA PRO A 384 26.41 -6.90 2.61
C PRO A 384 27.43 -7.75 1.84
N ASN A 385 27.24 -9.09 1.83
CA ASN A 385 28.11 -10.02 1.13
C ASN A 385 27.69 -10.27 -0.32
N LEU A 386 26.61 -9.64 -0.81
CA LEU A 386 26.12 -9.83 -2.16
C LEU A 386 26.71 -8.75 -3.10
N GLY A 387 27.69 -9.10 -3.92
CA GLY A 387 28.40 -8.19 -4.82
C GLY A 387 27.47 -7.51 -5.85
N SER A 388 26.43 -8.20 -6.32
CA SER A 388 25.49 -7.63 -7.30
C SER A 388 24.71 -6.42 -6.76
N SER A 389 24.51 -6.32 -5.44
CA SER A 389 23.86 -5.14 -4.85
C SER A 389 24.74 -3.88 -4.95
N TYR A 390 26.05 -4.03 -4.76
CA TYR A 390 27.00 -2.94 -4.98
C TYR A 390 27.11 -2.58 -6.47
N VAL A 391 27.12 -3.58 -7.37
CA VAL A 391 27.09 -3.32 -8.81
C VAL A 391 25.84 -2.52 -9.20
N SER A 392 24.69 -2.87 -8.67
CA SER A 392 23.47 -2.11 -8.95
C SER A 392 23.56 -0.66 -8.47
N ARG A 393 24.14 -0.39 -7.28
CA ARG A 393 24.35 0.97 -6.80
C ARG A 393 25.43 1.72 -7.61
N ALA A 394 26.48 1.02 -8.04
CA ALA A 394 27.48 1.57 -8.95
C ALA A 394 26.86 2.03 -10.28
N LEU A 395 25.91 1.27 -10.83
CA LEU A 395 25.17 1.67 -12.04
C LEU A 395 24.32 2.93 -11.80
N VAL A 396 23.68 3.05 -10.63
CA VAL A 396 22.92 4.25 -10.27
C VAL A 396 23.85 5.47 -10.19
N TYR A 397 24.98 5.38 -9.47
CA TYR A 397 25.95 6.47 -9.38
C TYR A 397 26.53 6.84 -10.76
N LYS A 398 26.82 5.84 -11.59
CA LYS A 398 27.27 6.07 -12.97
C LYS A 398 26.24 6.83 -13.80
N ASP A 399 24.95 6.44 -13.70
CA ASP A 399 23.87 7.11 -14.44
C ASP A 399 23.62 8.55 -13.91
N GLN A 400 23.94 8.83 -12.63
CA GLN A 400 23.96 10.19 -12.05
C GLN A 400 25.21 11.01 -12.44
N GLY A 401 26.25 10.38 -12.98
CA GLY A 401 27.52 11.03 -13.28
C GLY A 401 28.53 11.03 -12.13
N ASP A 402 28.23 10.39 -10.99
CA ASP A 402 29.16 10.22 -9.87
C ASP A 402 30.05 9.00 -10.10
N MET A 403 31.10 9.22 -10.90
CA MET A 403 32.00 8.14 -11.31
C MET A 403 32.87 7.63 -10.16
N ASP A 404 33.21 8.48 -9.19
CA ASP A 404 34.07 8.09 -8.06
C ASP A 404 33.30 7.14 -7.12
N SER A 405 32.07 7.45 -6.78
CA SER A 405 31.19 6.57 -5.98
C SER A 405 30.93 5.26 -6.73
N ALA A 406 30.70 5.32 -8.05
CA ALA A 406 30.51 4.13 -8.88
C ALA A 406 31.71 3.19 -8.86
N LEU A 407 32.94 3.72 -9.04
CA LEU A 407 34.20 2.94 -8.97
C LEU A 407 34.44 2.35 -7.58
N ASN A 408 34.13 3.11 -6.51
CA ASN A 408 34.21 2.58 -5.16
C ASN A 408 33.28 1.39 -4.96
N ASP A 409 32.05 1.46 -5.44
CA ASP A 409 31.09 0.35 -5.35
C ASP A 409 31.49 -0.84 -6.22
N CYS A 410 32.09 -0.63 -7.40
CA CYS A 410 32.69 -1.72 -8.16
C CYS A 410 33.77 -2.47 -7.34
N ASN A 411 34.62 -1.72 -6.62
CA ASN A 411 35.63 -2.32 -5.73
C ASN A 411 34.98 -3.09 -4.55
N GLN A 412 33.88 -2.58 -3.97
CA GLN A 412 33.16 -3.29 -2.92
C GLN A 412 32.53 -4.59 -3.46
N ALA A 413 31.95 -4.55 -4.66
CA ALA A 413 31.38 -5.74 -5.31
C ALA A 413 32.42 -6.86 -5.50
N LEU A 414 33.67 -6.52 -5.80
CA LEU A 414 34.75 -7.48 -5.96
C LEU A 414 35.33 -7.99 -4.64
N LYS A 415 35.15 -7.25 -3.54
CA LYS A 415 35.55 -7.65 -2.18
C LYS A 415 34.46 -8.42 -1.44
N ALA A 416 33.23 -8.36 -1.89
CA ALA A 416 32.10 -9.05 -1.27
C ALA A 416 32.31 -10.57 -1.21
N GLY A 417 31.68 -11.24 -0.25
CA GLY A 417 31.76 -12.70 -0.13
C GLY A 417 31.22 -13.44 -1.36
N GLN A 418 30.16 -12.91 -1.97
CA GLN A 418 29.61 -13.32 -3.26
C GLN A 418 29.98 -12.26 -4.31
N LYS A 419 31.17 -12.38 -4.88
CA LYS A 419 31.70 -11.42 -5.86
C LYS A 419 30.85 -11.38 -7.11
N ASP A 420 30.70 -10.18 -7.67
CA ASP A 420 30.12 -10.00 -9.01
C ASP A 420 31.15 -9.44 -9.99
N SER A 421 31.60 -10.28 -10.89
CA SER A 421 32.58 -9.91 -11.91
C SER A 421 32.07 -8.85 -12.91
N TYR A 422 30.77 -8.59 -12.97
CA TYR A 422 30.21 -7.50 -13.77
C TYR A 422 30.71 -6.11 -13.32
N ALA A 423 31.18 -6.01 -12.08
CA ALA A 423 31.87 -4.82 -11.58
C ALA A 423 33.05 -4.39 -12.44
N TYR A 424 33.84 -5.34 -12.95
CA TYR A 424 34.95 -5.05 -13.91
C TYR A 424 34.42 -4.39 -15.20
N LYS A 425 33.31 -4.91 -15.73
CA LYS A 425 32.67 -4.34 -16.92
C LYS A 425 32.20 -2.91 -16.68
N VAL A 426 31.56 -2.66 -15.54
CA VAL A 426 31.08 -1.32 -15.17
C VAL A 426 32.24 -0.35 -14.96
N ALA A 427 33.33 -0.77 -14.32
CA ALA A 427 34.54 0.04 -14.16
C ALA A 427 35.19 0.33 -15.52
N GLY A 428 35.28 -0.67 -16.39
CA GLY A 428 35.75 -0.51 -17.74
C GLY A 428 34.95 0.51 -18.56
N ASP A 429 33.61 0.47 -18.46
CA ASP A 429 32.74 1.44 -19.11
C ASP A 429 32.96 2.87 -18.59
N ILE A 430 33.19 3.03 -17.27
CA ILE A 430 33.50 4.32 -16.67
C ILE A 430 34.84 4.87 -17.20
N PHE A 431 35.89 4.07 -17.15
CA PHE A 431 37.20 4.49 -17.66
C PHE A 431 37.17 4.79 -19.16
N ASN A 432 36.42 4.00 -19.93
CA ASN A 432 36.24 4.27 -21.36
C ASN A 432 35.55 5.61 -21.60
N ALA A 433 34.47 5.91 -20.86
CA ALA A 433 33.77 7.19 -20.95
C ALA A 433 34.68 8.39 -20.56
N GLN A 434 35.63 8.18 -19.67
CA GLN A 434 36.63 9.17 -19.26
C GLN A 434 37.81 9.28 -20.24
N GLY A 435 37.88 8.47 -21.29
CA GLY A 435 39.00 8.42 -22.24
C GLY A 435 40.26 7.72 -21.69
N ALA A 436 40.18 7.08 -20.53
CA ALA A 436 41.27 6.36 -19.89
C ALA A 436 41.41 4.94 -20.47
N THR A 437 41.82 4.86 -21.75
CA THR A 437 41.78 3.64 -22.57
C THR A 437 42.55 2.47 -21.95
N GLU A 438 43.75 2.70 -21.38
CA GLU A 438 44.53 1.62 -20.76
C GLU A 438 43.90 1.09 -19.50
N SER A 439 43.33 1.95 -18.64
CA SER A 439 42.55 1.51 -17.47
C SER A 439 41.32 0.73 -17.88
N ALA A 440 40.60 1.19 -18.90
CA ALA A 440 39.44 0.47 -19.44
C ALA A 440 39.84 -0.93 -19.97
N LEU A 441 40.98 -1.04 -20.66
CA LEU A 441 41.47 -2.32 -21.16
C LEU A 441 41.80 -3.30 -20.05
N ILE A 442 42.38 -2.84 -18.93
CA ILE A 442 42.69 -3.68 -17.78
C ILE A 442 41.39 -4.27 -17.20
N GLU A 443 40.39 -3.43 -17.03
CA GLU A 443 39.09 -3.86 -16.44
C GLU A 443 38.34 -4.81 -17.40
N TYR A 444 38.30 -4.50 -18.69
CA TYR A 444 37.65 -5.40 -19.66
C TYR A 444 38.39 -6.73 -19.80
N LYS A 445 39.71 -6.75 -19.63
CA LYS A 445 40.50 -7.98 -19.60
C LYS A 445 40.13 -8.84 -18.42
N ALA A 446 40.07 -8.25 -17.21
CA ALA A 446 39.63 -8.94 -16.00
C ALA A 446 38.20 -9.49 -16.13
N TYR A 447 37.31 -8.72 -16.76
CA TYR A 447 35.94 -9.17 -17.04
C TYR A 447 35.93 -10.36 -18.02
N HIS A 448 36.70 -10.28 -19.12
CA HIS A 448 36.79 -11.35 -20.11
C HIS A 448 37.40 -12.64 -19.52
N GLU A 449 38.42 -12.52 -18.66
CA GLU A 449 39.00 -13.65 -17.95
C GLU A 449 37.98 -14.32 -17.01
N ALA A 450 37.17 -13.52 -16.33
CA ALA A 450 36.08 -14.03 -15.46
C ALA A 450 34.89 -14.60 -16.25
N LYS A 451 34.63 -14.09 -17.45
CA LYS A 451 33.52 -14.48 -18.34
C LYS A 451 33.99 -14.54 -19.82
N PRO A 452 34.65 -15.60 -20.23
CA PRO A 452 35.21 -15.70 -21.59
C PRO A 452 34.20 -15.66 -22.73
N LYS A 453 32.94 -15.91 -22.44
CA LYS A 453 31.85 -15.85 -23.43
C LYS A 453 31.05 -14.53 -23.39
N ALA A 454 31.50 -13.54 -22.62
CA ALA A 454 30.84 -12.23 -22.58
C ALA A 454 30.97 -11.54 -23.94
N MET A 455 29.89 -11.03 -24.48
CA MET A 455 29.80 -10.34 -25.77
C MET A 455 29.50 -8.84 -25.61
N ASP A 456 29.46 -8.34 -24.38
CA ASP A 456 29.08 -6.97 -24.02
C ASP A 456 30.30 -6.05 -23.75
N ILE A 457 31.51 -6.49 -24.14
CA ILE A 457 32.71 -5.66 -24.20
C ILE A 457 32.73 -4.94 -25.54
N PRO A 458 33.04 -3.61 -25.59
CA PRO A 458 33.14 -2.90 -26.87
C PRO A 458 34.12 -3.53 -27.85
N ALA A 459 33.78 -3.54 -29.14
CA ALA A 459 34.49 -4.30 -30.16
C ALA A 459 35.98 -3.91 -30.28
N GLU A 460 36.30 -2.64 -30.09
CA GLU A 460 37.70 -2.11 -30.13
C GLU A 460 38.57 -2.69 -29.00
N TYR A 461 37.98 -2.96 -27.81
CA TYR A 461 38.71 -3.63 -26.73
C TYR A 461 38.76 -5.14 -26.94
N MET A 462 37.69 -5.77 -27.43
CA MET A 462 37.69 -7.20 -27.76
C MET A 462 38.77 -7.56 -28.80
N ALA A 463 39.06 -6.67 -29.77
CA ALA A 463 40.11 -6.87 -30.72
C ALA A 463 41.52 -6.87 -30.08
N ARG A 464 41.69 -6.19 -28.93
CA ARG A 464 42.96 -6.11 -28.16
C ARG A 464 43.11 -7.23 -27.14
N LEU A 465 42.02 -7.94 -26.82
CA LEU A 465 42.00 -9.06 -25.85
C LEU A 465 42.27 -10.43 -26.52
N LYS A 466 42.14 -10.50 -27.83
CA LYS A 466 42.48 -11.67 -28.65
C LYS A 466 43.96 -11.69 -28.97
#